data_aa8deb643c9f8d03f721397de055f743
#
_entry.id   aa8deb643c9f8d03f721397de055f743
#
_cell.length_a   1.000
_cell.length_b   1.000
_cell.length_c   1.000
_cell.angle_alpha   90.00
_cell.angle_beta   90.00
_cell.angle_gamma   90.00
#
_symmetry.space_group_name_H-M   'P 1'
#
loop_
_entity.id
_entity.type
_entity.pdbx_description
1 polymer ?
#
loop_
_entity_poly.entity_id
_entity_poly.type
_entity_poly.pdbx_seq_one_letter_code
_entity_poly.pdbx_strand_id
1 'polypeptide(L)'
;MKTKKESKTKTPQLEVVNDIFMVEKNSRRLVSLKPDIKEAPENMVIPEGIEIIGSDIFVSKNKFQCSNIKSVKFPDSLKKIENNAFFRCTNLTDIQFGNGLECIGKIAFASCRELEEIVLPDSLRVIESQAFMDCSKLKNVVFNEGLQVIEWSAFYICKNLNEFVLPKSLRVVGDEALQYAKKVTIHGELPHNLMRAVSPMSWTTHSEYTSRKWPMVVELVTDDDTYFLPKYIELANASDCECALNSGIQEKMQTLYKYCNSGDASADTAYAEYIHLLKTGEEPCEDLRKYVKRMSKSITSRLMTTGRNSEAAEFIGLGLLTPAASKDLYENAVNNENNDIAAYLMEEMKKNIKKPSMKL
;
A
#
# COMPACT_ATOMS: atom_id res chain seq x y z
N MET A 1 -52.46 -29.78 5.37
CA MET A 1 -51.28 -30.10 6.23
C MET A 1 -50.08 -30.38 5.34
N LYS A 2 -49.17 -29.41 5.19
CA LYS A 2 -47.90 -29.61 4.49
C LYS A 2 -46.83 -29.84 5.55
N THR A 3 -46.35 -31.05 5.63
CA THR A 3 -45.26 -31.46 6.51
C THR A 3 -43.97 -30.75 6.07
N LYS A 4 -43.46 -29.86 6.92
CA LYS A 4 -42.07 -29.33 6.80
C LYS A 4 -41.10 -30.50 6.98
N LYS A 5 -40.38 -30.87 5.94
CA LYS A 5 -39.20 -31.70 6.05
C LYS A 5 -38.10 -30.86 6.74
N GLU A 6 -37.87 -31.09 8.01
CA GLU A 6 -36.68 -30.65 8.70
C GLU A 6 -35.49 -31.36 8.04
N SER A 7 -34.64 -30.61 7.37
CA SER A 7 -33.30 -31.10 6.94
C SER A 7 -32.49 -31.31 8.19
N LYS A 8 -32.37 -32.54 8.67
CA LYS A 8 -31.36 -32.93 9.67
C LYS A 8 -30.02 -32.68 9.06
N THR A 9 -29.39 -31.58 9.42
CA THR A 9 -27.95 -31.36 9.18
C THR A 9 -27.19 -32.47 9.90
N LYS A 10 -26.61 -33.40 9.13
CA LYS A 10 -25.76 -34.45 9.69
C LYS A 10 -24.58 -33.78 10.37
N THR A 11 -24.38 -34.05 11.64
CA THR A 11 -23.16 -33.63 12.37
C THR A 11 -21.93 -34.09 11.59
N PRO A 12 -20.99 -33.22 11.28
CA PRO A 12 -19.80 -33.61 10.53
C PRO A 12 -19.02 -34.68 11.26
N GLN A 13 -18.58 -35.71 10.54
CA GLN A 13 -17.71 -36.75 11.10
C GLN A 13 -16.29 -36.22 11.14
N LEU A 14 -15.72 -36.13 12.35
CA LEU A 14 -14.36 -35.70 12.57
C LEU A 14 -13.39 -36.88 12.63
N GLU A 15 -12.18 -36.68 12.21
CA GLU A 15 -11.04 -37.59 12.40
C GLU A 15 -9.84 -36.83 12.94
N VAL A 16 -8.93 -37.53 13.58
CA VAL A 16 -7.64 -36.99 14.04
C VAL A 16 -6.59 -37.30 12.98
N VAL A 17 -5.89 -36.26 12.54
CA VAL A 17 -4.81 -36.38 11.54
C VAL A 17 -3.49 -35.94 12.20
N ASN A 18 -2.43 -36.73 12.04
CA ASN A 18 -1.11 -36.51 12.63
C ASN A 18 -1.14 -36.24 14.14
N ASP A 19 -2.05 -36.89 14.89
CA ASP A 19 -2.23 -36.76 16.33
C ASP A 19 -2.49 -35.33 16.85
N ILE A 20 -2.61 -34.36 15.97
CA ILE A 20 -2.72 -32.93 16.31
C ILE A 20 -4.02 -32.32 15.81
N PHE A 21 -4.45 -32.64 14.59
CA PHE A 21 -5.49 -31.94 13.87
C PHE A 21 -6.84 -32.66 13.90
N MET A 22 -7.89 -31.91 14.17
CA MET A 22 -9.27 -32.36 13.98
C MET A 22 -9.75 -31.95 12.58
N VAL A 23 -10.11 -32.92 11.74
CA VAL A 23 -10.44 -32.74 10.33
C VAL A 23 -11.83 -33.32 10.04
N GLU A 24 -12.63 -32.61 9.29
CA GLU A 24 -13.89 -33.11 8.74
C GLU A 24 -13.59 -34.07 7.58
N LYS A 25 -14.02 -35.34 7.72
CA LYS A 25 -13.74 -36.41 6.74
C LYS A 25 -14.17 -36.10 5.30
N ASN A 26 -15.36 -35.50 5.16
CA ASN A 26 -15.95 -35.31 3.84
C ASN A 26 -15.47 -34.07 3.12
N SER A 27 -15.19 -32.99 3.86
CA SER A 27 -14.77 -31.71 3.30
C SER A 27 -13.27 -31.49 3.33
N ARG A 28 -12.51 -32.42 3.94
CA ARG A 28 -11.05 -32.29 4.15
C ARG A 28 -10.68 -30.98 4.83
N ARG A 29 -11.60 -30.47 5.66
CA ARG A 29 -11.49 -29.19 6.35
C ARG A 29 -10.89 -29.39 7.75
N LEU A 30 -9.78 -28.74 8.01
CA LEU A 30 -9.19 -28.65 9.35
C LEU A 30 -10.02 -27.69 10.19
N VAL A 31 -10.60 -28.18 11.30
CA VAL A 31 -11.56 -27.40 12.10
C VAL A 31 -10.98 -26.93 13.44
N SER A 32 -10.00 -27.63 14.00
CA SER A 32 -9.34 -27.23 15.23
C SER A 32 -8.09 -28.08 15.50
N LEU A 33 -7.35 -27.69 16.52
CA LEU A 33 -6.42 -28.61 17.17
C LEU A 33 -7.19 -29.62 18.04
N LYS A 34 -6.59 -30.76 18.32
CA LYS A 34 -7.12 -31.76 19.23
C LYS A 34 -7.34 -31.14 20.62
N PRO A 35 -8.43 -31.47 21.35
CA PRO A 35 -8.84 -30.77 22.58
C PRO A 35 -7.83 -30.79 23.74
N ASP A 36 -6.92 -31.75 23.77
CA ASP A 36 -5.85 -31.86 24.76
C ASP A 36 -4.62 -30.98 24.43
N ILE A 37 -4.52 -30.46 23.20
CA ILE A 37 -3.46 -29.56 22.78
C ILE A 37 -3.79 -28.13 23.20
N LYS A 38 -3.02 -27.59 24.14
CA LYS A 38 -3.21 -26.22 24.66
C LYS A 38 -2.58 -25.16 23.79
N GLU A 39 -1.50 -25.47 23.09
CA GLU A 39 -0.73 -24.57 22.26
C GLU A 39 -0.33 -25.28 20.97
N ALA A 40 -0.36 -24.55 19.86
CA ALA A 40 0.09 -25.05 18.57
C ALA A 40 1.63 -25.28 18.58
N PRO A 41 2.16 -26.20 17.78
CA PRO A 41 3.60 -26.39 17.64
C PRO A 41 4.26 -25.15 17.00
N GLU A 42 5.49 -24.84 17.38
CA GLU A 42 6.25 -23.71 16.82
C GLU A 42 6.41 -23.80 15.30
N ASN A 43 6.72 -24.99 14.80
CA ASN A 43 6.87 -25.26 13.38
C ASN A 43 5.74 -26.19 12.95
N MET A 44 4.73 -25.60 12.33
CA MET A 44 3.53 -26.32 11.96
C MET A 44 3.62 -26.84 10.52
N VAL A 45 3.42 -28.13 10.34
CA VAL A 45 3.31 -28.76 9.02
C VAL A 45 1.89 -29.28 8.86
N ILE A 46 1.14 -28.67 7.95
CA ILE A 46 -0.22 -29.13 7.61
C ILE A 46 -0.06 -30.32 6.64
N PRO A 47 -0.66 -31.48 6.94
CA PRO A 47 -0.47 -32.68 6.12
C PRO A 47 -1.18 -32.59 4.77
N GLU A 48 -0.66 -33.34 3.80
CA GLU A 48 -1.31 -33.51 2.49
C GLU A 48 -2.73 -34.10 2.64
N GLY A 49 -3.61 -33.70 1.70
CA GLY A 49 -5.00 -34.07 1.67
C GLY A 49 -5.90 -33.14 2.50
N ILE A 50 -5.35 -32.13 3.21
CA ILE A 50 -6.15 -31.04 3.75
C ILE A 50 -6.40 -30.03 2.64
N GLU A 51 -7.67 -29.72 2.37
CA GLU A 51 -8.07 -28.80 1.31
C GLU A 51 -8.51 -27.43 1.84
N ILE A 52 -8.98 -27.38 3.10
CA ILE A 52 -9.48 -26.15 3.70
C ILE A 52 -8.90 -26.01 5.12
N ILE A 53 -8.31 -24.86 5.42
CA ILE A 53 -8.08 -24.43 6.79
C ILE A 53 -9.31 -23.69 7.27
N GLY A 54 -9.96 -24.21 8.31
CA GLY A 54 -11.21 -23.66 8.83
C GLY A 54 -11.04 -22.32 9.53
N SER A 55 -12.16 -21.63 9.72
CA SER A 55 -12.18 -20.35 10.44
C SER A 55 -11.84 -20.55 11.92
N ASP A 56 -11.12 -19.57 12.48
CA ASP A 56 -10.85 -19.47 13.92
C ASP A 56 -10.22 -20.73 14.55
N ILE A 57 -9.46 -21.52 13.76
CA ILE A 57 -8.96 -22.85 14.20
C ILE A 57 -8.06 -22.81 15.43
N PHE A 58 -7.44 -21.67 15.72
CA PHE A 58 -6.56 -21.46 16.89
C PHE A 58 -7.25 -20.66 18.00
N VAL A 59 -8.53 -20.41 17.92
CA VAL A 59 -9.31 -19.73 18.96
C VAL A 59 -10.04 -20.74 19.80
N SER A 60 -9.63 -20.92 21.05
CA SER A 60 -10.29 -21.77 22.02
C SER A 60 -10.55 -21.03 23.31
N LYS A 61 -11.82 -21.00 23.79
CA LYS A 61 -12.21 -20.37 25.06
C LYS A 61 -11.63 -18.98 25.28
N ASN A 62 -11.69 -18.11 24.25
CA ASN A 62 -11.12 -16.76 24.23
C ASN A 62 -9.58 -16.68 24.39
N LYS A 63 -8.85 -17.74 24.08
CA LYS A 63 -7.39 -17.75 24.02
C LYS A 63 -6.94 -18.08 22.60
N PHE A 64 -5.90 -17.38 22.14
CA PHE A 64 -5.25 -17.68 20.88
C PHE A 64 -4.18 -18.74 21.11
N GLN A 65 -4.34 -19.92 20.49
CA GLN A 65 -3.42 -21.05 20.61
C GLN A 65 -2.24 -20.93 19.64
N CYS A 66 -2.22 -19.90 18.81
CA CYS A 66 -1.21 -19.71 17.77
C CYS A 66 -0.04 -18.79 18.17
N SER A 67 0.01 -18.31 19.42
CA SER A 67 1.10 -17.43 19.86
C SER A 67 2.49 -18.07 19.77
N ASN A 68 2.58 -19.40 19.77
CA ASN A 68 3.85 -20.12 19.66
C ASN A 68 4.28 -20.40 18.23
N ILE A 69 3.39 -20.26 17.25
CA ILE A 69 3.70 -20.59 15.85
C ILE A 69 4.73 -19.61 15.30
N LYS A 70 5.88 -20.14 14.86
CA LYS A 70 6.94 -19.40 14.19
C LYS A 70 6.93 -19.64 12.68
N SER A 71 6.61 -20.88 12.27
CA SER A 71 6.51 -21.20 10.85
C SER A 71 5.31 -22.11 10.55
N VAL A 72 4.76 -21.95 9.34
CA VAL A 72 3.70 -22.81 8.82
C VAL A 72 4.04 -23.25 7.40
N LYS A 73 3.98 -24.57 7.19
CA LYS A 73 4.07 -25.15 5.84
C LYS A 73 2.72 -25.75 5.45
N PHE A 74 2.18 -25.26 4.35
CA PHE A 74 0.92 -25.75 3.79
C PHE A 74 1.15 -26.76 2.67
N PRO A 75 0.24 -27.75 2.52
CA PRO A 75 0.32 -28.74 1.46
C PRO A 75 -0.14 -28.22 0.11
N ASP A 76 0.23 -28.90 -0.96
CA ASP A 76 -0.24 -28.60 -2.32
C ASP A 76 -1.73 -28.88 -2.51
N SER A 77 -2.32 -29.75 -1.70
CA SER A 77 -3.77 -30.03 -1.69
C SER A 77 -4.62 -28.86 -1.18
N LEU A 78 -4.02 -27.88 -0.46
CA LEU A 78 -4.77 -26.79 0.17
C LEU A 78 -5.35 -25.84 -0.91
N LYS A 79 -6.65 -25.55 -0.82
CA LYS A 79 -7.38 -24.66 -1.70
C LYS A 79 -7.78 -23.34 -1.04
N LYS A 80 -8.12 -23.39 0.24
CA LYS A 80 -8.62 -22.22 0.95
C LYS A 80 -8.14 -22.16 2.39
N ILE A 81 -7.75 -20.94 2.80
CA ILE A 81 -7.59 -20.55 4.20
C ILE A 81 -8.79 -19.67 4.54
N GLU A 82 -9.62 -20.09 5.50
CA GLU A 82 -10.84 -19.36 5.88
C GLU A 82 -10.56 -18.19 6.83
N ASN A 83 -11.63 -17.50 7.22
CA ASN A 83 -11.56 -16.28 8.01
C ASN A 83 -10.89 -16.47 9.36
N ASN A 84 -10.06 -15.51 9.77
CA ASN A 84 -9.38 -15.50 11.07
C ASN A 84 -8.47 -16.72 11.36
N ALA A 85 -8.15 -17.55 10.37
CA ALA A 85 -7.47 -18.84 10.60
C ALA A 85 -6.15 -18.71 11.38
N PHE A 86 -5.36 -17.69 11.10
CA PHE A 86 -4.09 -17.36 11.77
C PHE A 86 -4.10 -15.95 12.38
N PHE A 87 -5.29 -15.45 12.71
CA PHE A 87 -5.42 -14.14 13.34
C PHE A 87 -4.62 -14.07 14.65
N ARG A 88 -3.77 -13.03 14.78
CA ARG A 88 -2.89 -12.81 15.93
C ARG A 88 -1.87 -13.92 16.18
N CYS A 89 -1.41 -14.62 15.17
CA CYS A 89 -0.21 -15.45 15.27
C CYS A 89 1.01 -14.52 15.32
N THR A 90 1.20 -13.85 16.45
CA THR A 90 2.12 -12.72 16.61
C THR A 90 3.60 -13.07 16.44
N ASN A 91 3.97 -14.33 16.61
CA ASN A 91 5.35 -14.82 16.47
C ASN A 91 5.62 -15.49 15.10
N LEU A 92 4.62 -15.49 14.19
CA LEU A 92 4.75 -16.09 12.87
C LEU A 92 5.72 -15.28 12.01
N THR A 93 6.81 -15.91 11.60
CA THR A 93 7.88 -15.30 10.78
C THR A 93 7.99 -15.90 9.39
N ASP A 94 7.57 -17.16 9.20
CA ASP A 94 7.72 -17.89 7.94
C ASP A 94 6.43 -18.58 7.53
N ILE A 95 6.05 -18.40 6.26
CA ILE A 95 4.91 -19.07 5.64
C ILE A 95 5.34 -19.70 4.32
N GLN A 96 5.17 -21.01 4.21
CA GLN A 96 5.39 -21.75 2.97
C GLN A 96 4.05 -22.22 2.43
N PHE A 97 3.54 -21.53 1.41
CA PHE A 97 2.31 -21.92 0.74
C PHE A 97 2.55 -23.08 -0.24
N GLY A 98 1.59 -24.03 -0.29
CA GLY A 98 1.53 -25.02 -1.34
C GLY A 98 0.98 -24.44 -2.65
N ASN A 99 1.20 -25.16 -3.76
CA ASN A 99 0.86 -24.70 -5.11
C ASN A 99 -0.64 -24.82 -5.46
N GLY A 100 -1.47 -25.25 -4.53
CA GLY A 100 -2.91 -25.42 -4.73
C GLY A 100 -3.79 -24.30 -4.20
N LEU A 101 -3.24 -23.36 -3.41
CA LEU A 101 -4.01 -22.34 -2.69
C LEU A 101 -4.64 -21.31 -3.64
N GLU A 102 -5.96 -21.17 -3.58
CA GLU A 102 -6.75 -20.29 -4.44
C GLU A 102 -7.29 -19.04 -3.71
N CYS A 103 -7.53 -19.15 -2.38
CA CYS A 103 -8.15 -18.07 -1.63
C CYS A 103 -7.57 -17.95 -0.21
N ILE A 104 -7.22 -16.73 0.18
CA ILE A 104 -6.88 -16.36 1.56
C ILE A 104 -8.06 -15.53 2.10
N GLY A 105 -8.72 -16.02 3.13
CA GLY A 105 -9.93 -15.46 3.71
C GLY A 105 -9.71 -14.19 4.53
N LYS A 106 -10.83 -13.57 4.90
CA LYS A 106 -10.88 -12.32 5.64
C LYS A 106 -10.13 -12.43 6.97
N ILE A 107 -9.23 -11.47 7.25
CA ILE A 107 -8.47 -11.39 8.51
C ILE A 107 -7.58 -12.63 8.74
N ALA A 108 -7.35 -13.48 7.73
CA ALA A 108 -6.71 -14.79 7.92
C ALA A 108 -5.34 -14.71 8.60
N PHE A 109 -4.50 -13.74 8.27
CA PHE A 109 -3.18 -13.49 8.85
C PHE A 109 -3.07 -12.11 9.51
N ALA A 110 -4.20 -11.49 9.87
CA ALA A 110 -4.15 -10.17 10.46
C ALA A 110 -3.42 -10.18 11.82
N SER A 111 -2.62 -9.14 12.07
CA SER A 111 -1.75 -9.00 13.24
C SER A 111 -0.67 -10.10 13.40
N CYS A 112 -0.21 -10.69 12.30
CA CYS A 112 1.02 -11.47 12.26
C CYS A 112 2.22 -10.52 12.22
N ARG A 113 2.54 -9.91 13.37
CA ARG A 113 3.42 -8.73 13.45
C ARG A 113 4.89 -9.00 13.21
N GLU A 114 5.33 -10.26 13.38
CA GLU A 114 6.72 -10.67 13.13
C GLU A 114 6.97 -11.11 11.68
N LEU A 115 5.92 -11.20 10.85
CA LEU A 115 6.04 -11.59 9.45
C LEU A 115 6.73 -10.48 8.65
N GLU A 116 7.88 -10.78 8.03
CA GLU A 116 8.67 -9.79 7.29
C GLU A 116 8.48 -9.87 5.78
N GLU A 117 8.28 -11.07 5.26
CA GLU A 117 8.08 -11.28 3.82
C GLU A 117 7.16 -12.48 3.57
N ILE A 118 6.48 -12.45 2.43
CA ILE A 118 5.64 -13.54 1.94
C ILE A 118 5.78 -13.70 0.43
N VAL A 119 5.79 -14.96 0.00
CA VAL A 119 5.74 -15.34 -1.41
C VAL A 119 4.42 -16.06 -1.64
N LEU A 120 3.55 -15.48 -2.45
CA LEU A 120 2.23 -16.04 -2.74
C LEU A 120 2.32 -17.01 -3.94
N PRO A 121 1.57 -18.12 -3.93
CA PRO A 121 1.64 -19.11 -5.02
C PRO A 121 0.88 -18.64 -6.27
N ASP A 122 1.27 -19.16 -7.42
CA ASP A 122 0.64 -18.85 -8.73
C ASP A 122 -0.84 -19.26 -8.83
N SER A 123 -1.25 -20.21 -8.00
CA SER A 123 -2.64 -20.64 -7.91
C SER A 123 -3.55 -19.64 -7.22
N LEU A 124 -3.01 -18.68 -6.44
CA LEU A 124 -3.81 -17.74 -5.66
C LEU A 124 -4.58 -16.79 -6.57
N ARG A 125 -5.88 -16.65 -6.32
CA ARG A 125 -6.81 -15.80 -7.08
C ARG A 125 -7.34 -14.62 -6.29
N VAL A 126 -7.57 -14.81 -4.98
CA VAL A 126 -8.23 -13.82 -4.14
C VAL A 126 -7.53 -13.70 -2.79
N ILE A 127 -7.24 -12.47 -2.41
CA ILE A 127 -6.91 -12.07 -1.04
C ILE A 127 -8.10 -11.28 -0.51
N GLU A 128 -8.84 -11.88 0.44
CA GLU A 128 -10.04 -11.24 1.01
C GLU A 128 -9.70 -10.09 1.97
N SER A 129 -10.72 -9.35 2.38
CA SER A 129 -10.61 -8.12 3.17
C SER A 129 -9.77 -8.30 4.44
N GLN A 130 -8.85 -7.38 4.67
CA GLN A 130 -8.02 -7.33 5.88
C GLN A 130 -7.13 -8.57 6.12
N ALA A 131 -6.90 -9.40 5.09
CA ALA A 131 -6.21 -10.69 5.24
C ALA A 131 -4.84 -10.59 5.92
N PHE A 132 -4.07 -9.53 5.66
CA PHE A 132 -2.76 -9.23 6.25
C PHE A 132 -2.73 -7.90 7.01
N MET A 133 -3.89 -7.44 7.52
CA MET A 133 -3.96 -6.19 8.27
C MET A 133 -3.02 -6.23 9.50
N ASP A 134 -2.32 -5.12 9.79
CA ASP A 134 -1.43 -4.96 10.96
C ASP A 134 -0.26 -5.98 11.00
N CYS A 135 0.21 -6.44 9.83
CA CYS A 135 1.50 -7.12 9.72
C CYS A 135 2.62 -6.07 9.71
N SER A 136 2.93 -5.54 10.89
CA SER A 136 3.70 -4.31 11.03
C SER A 136 5.16 -4.42 10.59
N LYS A 137 5.76 -5.62 10.59
CA LYS A 137 7.12 -5.87 10.07
C LYS A 137 7.16 -6.26 8.59
N LEU A 138 6.00 -6.50 7.97
CA LEU A 138 5.94 -6.92 6.57
C LEU A 138 6.50 -5.82 5.66
N LYS A 139 7.54 -6.14 4.92
CA LYS A 139 8.27 -5.23 4.04
C LYS A 139 8.29 -5.68 2.57
N ASN A 140 8.02 -6.97 2.33
CA ASN A 140 8.03 -7.54 0.98
C ASN A 140 6.87 -8.53 0.78
N VAL A 141 6.17 -8.39 -0.34
CA VAL A 141 5.15 -9.32 -0.81
C VAL A 141 5.42 -9.63 -2.27
N VAL A 142 5.72 -10.89 -2.56
CA VAL A 142 5.84 -11.36 -3.93
C VAL A 142 4.46 -11.83 -4.39
N PHE A 143 3.85 -11.03 -5.27
CA PHE A 143 2.59 -11.38 -5.94
C PHE A 143 2.91 -12.11 -7.22
N ASN A 144 2.49 -13.37 -7.32
CA ASN A 144 2.68 -14.15 -8.53
C ASN A 144 1.50 -14.01 -9.49
N GLU A 145 1.74 -14.35 -10.76
CA GLU A 145 0.71 -14.30 -11.79
C GLU A 145 -0.42 -15.28 -11.46
N GLY A 146 -1.65 -14.81 -11.63
CA GLY A 146 -2.85 -15.56 -11.27
C GLY A 146 -3.74 -14.81 -10.27
N LEU A 147 -3.18 -13.93 -9.43
CA LEU A 147 -3.95 -13.12 -8.49
C LEU A 147 -4.84 -12.13 -9.24
N GLN A 148 -6.14 -12.16 -8.96
CA GLN A 148 -7.14 -11.34 -9.65
C GLN A 148 -7.73 -10.23 -8.78
N VAL A 149 -7.85 -10.49 -7.47
CA VAL A 149 -8.52 -9.58 -6.54
C VAL A 149 -7.73 -9.48 -5.25
N ILE A 150 -7.46 -8.24 -4.86
CA ILE A 150 -7.05 -7.86 -3.50
C ILE A 150 -8.20 -7.03 -2.94
N GLU A 151 -8.85 -7.50 -1.86
CA GLU A 151 -9.99 -6.81 -1.29
C GLU A 151 -9.61 -5.68 -0.33
N TRP A 152 -10.64 -5.00 0.19
CA TRP A 152 -10.56 -3.85 1.08
C TRP A 152 -9.59 -4.05 2.24
N SER A 153 -8.70 -3.07 2.46
CA SER A 153 -7.74 -3.02 3.57
C SER A 153 -6.86 -4.27 3.72
N ALA A 154 -6.62 -5.04 2.65
CA ALA A 154 -5.91 -6.32 2.74
C ALA A 154 -4.53 -6.19 3.42
N PHE A 155 -3.78 -5.09 3.16
CA PHE A 155 -2.49 -4.76 3.77
C PHE A 155 -2.56 -3.48 4.62
N TYR A 156 -3.72 -3.19 5.22
CA TYR A 156 -3.91 -2.01 6.07
C TYR A 156 -3.00 -2.07 7.30
N ILE A 157 -2.38 -0.94 7.67
CA ILE A 157 -1.40 -0.84 8.77
C ILE A 157 -0.12 -1.70 8.58
N CYS A 158 0.20 -2.14 7.37
CA CYS A 158 1.52 -2.72 7.05
C CYS A 158 2.54 -1.58 6.82
N LYS A 159 2.98 -0.92 7.89
CA LYS A 159 3.74 0.34 7.86
C LYS A 159 5.09 0.27 7.13
N ASN A 160 5.68 -0.91 7.02
CA ASN A 160 6.96 -1.14 6.36
C ASN A 160 6.80 -1.61 4.90
N LEU A 161 5.58 -1.95 4.46
CA LEU A 161 5.30 -2.37 3.08
C LEU A 161 5.07 -1.12 2.22
N ASN A 162 6.14 -0.61 1.62
CA ASN A 162 6.13 0.65 0.89
C ASN A 162 6.14 0.47 -0.63
N GLU A 163 6.53 -0.71 -1.12
CA GLU A 163 6.65 -1.00 -2.54
C GLU A 163 5.80 -2.22 -2.90
N PHE A 164 5.08 -2.11 -4.00
CA PHE A 164 4.22 -3.15 -4.53
C PHE A 164 4.54 -3.36 -6.00
N VAL A 165 4.84 -4.60 -6.38
CA VAL A 165 4.91 -5.03 -7.77
C VAL A 165 3.67 -5.89 -8.02
N LEU A 166 2.68 -5.34 -8.71
CA LEU A 166 1.39 -5.98 -8.91
C LEU A 166 1.41 -6.83 -10.17
N PRO A 167 0.83 -8.04 -10.15
CA PRO A 167 0.84 -8.94 -11.29
C PRO A 167 -0.12 -8.46 -12.40
N LYS A 168 0.17 -8.84 -13.65
CA LYS A 168 -0.67 -8.51 -14.83
C LYS A 168 -2.09 -9.05 -14.74
N SER A 169 -2.27 -10.12 -13.98
CA SER A 169 -3.58 -10.75 -13.78
C SER A 169 -4.51 -9.96 -12.83
N LEU A 170 -3.97 -8.99 -12.07
CA LEU A 170 -4.76 -8.25 -11.07
C LEU A 170 -5.77 -7.32 -11.75
N ARG A 171 -7.04 -7.50 -11.41
CA ARG A 171 -8.16 -6.74 -12.01
C ARG A 171 -8.76 -5.70 -11.06
N VAL A 172 -8.77 -6.01 -9.76
CA VAL A 172 -9.39 -5.16 -8.75
C VAL A 172 -8.52 -5.08 -7.51
N VAL A 173 -8.36 -3.88 -7.01
CA VAL A 173 -7.73 -3.62 -5.71
C VAL A 173 -8.66 -2.81 -4.83
N GLY A 174 -8.98 -3.30 -3.64
CA GLY A 174 -9.95 -2.70 -2.73
C GLY A 174 -9.44 -1.43 -2.06
N ASP A 175 -10.37 -0.65 -1.52
CA ASP A 175 -10.07 0.60 -0.80
C ASP A 175 -9.02 0.35 0.29
N GLU A 176 -8.05 1.26 0.42
CA GLU A 176 -6.99 1.22 1.44
C GLU A 176 -6.12 -0.05 1.46
N ALA A 177 -6.26 -0.92 0.46
CA ALA A 177 -5.50 -2.18 0.42
C ALA A 177 -3.98 -1.94 0.35
N LEU A 178 -3.54 -0.85 -0.29
CA LEU A 178 -2.14 -0.46 -0.48
C LEU A 178 -1.82 0.85 0.26
N GLN A 179 -2.42 1.07 1.42
CA GLN A 179 -2.41 2.36 2.12
C GLN A 179 -1.01 2.94 2.35
N TYR A 180 -0.01 2.11 2.58
CA TYR A 180 1.36 2.56 2.88
C TYR A 180 2.28 2.60 1.66
N ALA A 181 1.74 2.35 0.46
CA ALA A 181 2.51 2.43 -0.76
C ALA A 181 3.20 3.79 -0.94
N LYS A 182 4.47 3.74 -1.29
CA LYS A 182 5.27 4.85 -1.81
C LYS A 182 5.52 4.64 -3.30
N LYS A 183 5.58 3.38 -3.71
CA LYS A 183 5.79 2.96 -5.08
C LYS A 183 4.91 1.77 -5.43
N VAL A 184 4.26 1.85 -6.58
CA VAL A 184 3.49 0.76 -7.16
C VAL A 184 3.98 0.54 -8.58
N THR A 185 4.42 -0.67 -8.89
CA THR A 185 4.80 -1.07 -10.24
C THR A 185 3.73 -1.97 -10.81
N ILE A 186 3.26 -1.67 -12.02
CA ILE A 186 2.22 -2.41 -12.72
C ILE A 186 2.67 -2.67 -14.13
N HIS A 187 2.59 -3.92 -14.55
CA HIS A 187 2.84 -4.34 -15.91
C HIS A 187 1.49 -4.64 -16.60
N GLY A 188 1.19 -3.93 -17.70
CA GLY A 188 -0.07 -4.08 -18.42
C GLY A 188 -1.18 -3.14 -17.94
N GLU A 189 -2.43 -3.63 -17.89
CA GLU A 189 -3.59 -2.80 -17.55
C GLU A 189 -3.64 -2.43 -16.07
N LEU A 190 -4.06 -1.19 -15.78
CA LEU A 190 -4.26 -0.74 -14.41
C LEU A 190 -5.46 -1.45 -13.78
N PRO A 191 -5.33 -1.97 -12.54
CA PRO A 191 -6.46 -2.58 -11.86
C PRO A 191 -7.49 -1.52 -11.47
N HIS A 192 -8.76 -1.90 -11.47
CA HIS A 192 -9.83 -1.02 -11.00
C HIS A 192 -9.61 -0.60 -9.55
N ASN A 193 -9.97 0.66 -9.26
CA ASN A 193 -9.98 1.24 -7.92
C ASN A 193 -8.58 1.52 -7.33
N LEU A 194 -7.56 1.62 -8.19
CA LEU A 194 -6.17 1.85 -7.78
C LEU A 194 -6.03 3.11 -6.91
N MET A 195 -6.70 4.21 -7.30
CA MET A 195 -6.62 5.48 -6.56
C MET A 195 -7.12 5.36 -5.12
N ARG A 196 -8.21 4.63 -4.91
CA ARG A 196 -8.77 4.39 -3.57
C ARG A 196 -7.95 3.37 -2.77
N ALA A 197 -7.26 2.47 -3.46
CA ALA A 197 -6.38 1.50 -2.81
C ALA A 197 -5.14 2.15 -2.18
N VAL A 198 -4.55 3.14 -2.85
CA VAL A 198 -3.34 3.83 -2.39
C VAL A 198 -3.63 5.03 -1.49
N SER A 199 -4.83 5.62 -1.60
CA SER A 199 -5.23 6.81 -0.84
C SER A 199 -5.96 6.43 0.45
N PRO A 200 -5.53 6.94 1.60
CA PRO A 200 -6.25 6.70 2.84
C PRO A 200 -7.59 7.45 2.83
N MET A 201 -8.66 6.72 2.92
CA MET A 201 -10.02 7.24 2.91
C MET A 201 -10.69 7.14 4.28
N SER A 202 -10.02 6.54 5.25
CA SER A 202 -10.62 6.28 6.54
C SER A 202 -10.60 7.50 7.45
N TRP A 203 -11.61 7.55 8.25
CA TRP A 203 -11.94 8.52 9.29
C TRP A 203 -10.90 8.60 10.42
N THR A 204 -9.96 7.68 10.42
CA THR A 204 -9.20 7.35 11.61
C THR A 204 -7.96 8.18 11.77
N THR A 205 -7.64 9.17 11.03
CA THR A 205 -6.30 9.68 11.33
C THR A 205 -5.92 11.02 10.73
N HIS A 206 -6.74 12.00 10.94
CA HIS A 206 -6.27 13.38 10.81
C HIS A 206 -4.98 13.62 11.65
N SER A 207 -4.82 12.96 12.80
CA SER A 207 -3.66 13.14 13.68
C SER A 207 -2.41 12.35 13.25
N GLU A 208 -2.54 11.17 12.65
CA GLU A 208 -1.39 10.42 12.14
C GLU A 208 -0.88 11.00 10.81
N TYR A 209 -1.78 11.50 9.97
CA TYR A 209 -1.45 12.09 8.67
C TYR A 209 -0.96 13.53 8.73
N THR A 210 -1.25 14.26 9.79
CA THR A 210 -0.67 15.58 10.04
C THR A 210 0.76 15.52 10.54
N SER A 211 1.25 14.36 10.97
CA SER A 211 2.67 14.18 11.21
C SER A 211 3.37 14.17 9.84
N ARG A 212 4.17 15.19 9.55
CA ARG A 212 4.90 15.51 8.32
C ARG A 212 5.82 14.40 7.75
N LYS A 213 5.68 13.15 8.20
CA LYS A 213 6.54 12.00 7.89
C LYS A 213 6.02 11.10 6.76
N TRP A 214 4.80 11.31 6.29
CA TRP A 214 4.18 10.46 5.28
C TRP A 214 4.43 10.98 3.87
N PRO A 215 4.70 10.10 2.90
CA PRO A 215 4.75 10.53 1.52
C PRO A 215 3.38 11.05 1.10
N MET A 216 3.36 12.24 0.52
CA MET A 216 2.14 12.84 -0.03
C MET A 216 1.85 12.37 -1.45
N VAL A 217 2.73 11.54 -2.00
CA VAL A 217 2.74 11.09 -3.38
C VAL A 217 3.04 9.60 -3.43
N VAL A 218 2.44 8.90 -4.38
CA VAL A 218 2.77 7.52 -4.73
C VAL A 218 3.34 7.50 -6.14
N GLU A 219 4.53 6.96 -6.30
CA GLU A 219 5.15 6.70 -7.60
C GLU A 219 4.46 5.49 -8.23
N LEU A 220 3.81 5.67 -9.37
CA LEU A 220 3.24 4.62 -10.19
C LEU A 220 4.15 4.39 -11.40
N VAL A 221 4.78 3.23 -11.45
CA VAL A 221 5.60 2.80 -12.58
C VAL A 221 4.80 1.83 -13.44
N THR A 222 4.66 2.14 -14.71
CA THR A 222 4.02 1.28 -15.72
C THR A 222 5.05 0.81 -16.75
N ASP A 223 4.63 0.00 -17.72
CA ASP A 223 5.50 -0.40 -18.81
C ASP A 223 5.91 0.78 -19.71
N ASP A 224 5.11 1.82 -19.76
CA ASP A 224 5.30 2.96 -20.67
C ASP A 224 5.97 4.16 -20.00
N ASP A 225 5.61 4.46 -18.73
CA ASP A 225 6.06 5.68 -18.06
C ASP A 225 5.92 5.59 -16.53
N THR A 226 6.35 6.65 -15.84
CA THR A 226 6.18 6.84 -14.39
C THR A 226 5.28 8.04 -14.13
N TYR A 227 4.25 7.83 -13.31
CA TYR A 227 3.27 8.84 -12.92
C TYR A 227 3.29 9.06 -11.41
N PHE A 228 2.81 10.21 -10.96
CA PHE A 228 2.79 10.57 -9.55
C PHE A 228 1.35 10.74 -9.07
N LEU A 229 0.87 9.72 -8.37
CA LEU A 229 -0.48 9.68 -7.83
C LEU A 229 -0.58 10.51 -6.55
N PRO A 230 -1.63 11.34 -6.40
CA PRO A 230 -1.88 12.03 -5.14
C PRO A 230 -2.24 11.04 -4.04
N LYS A 231 -1.53 11.13 -2.90
CA LYS A 231 -1.80 10.27 -1.73
C LYS A 231 -3.10 10.65 -1.02
N TYR A 232 -3.46 11.93 -1.06
CA TYR A 232 -4.61 12.47 -0.32
C TYR A 232 -5.58 13.12 -1.30
N ILE A 233 -6.68 12.43 -1.55
CA ILE A 233 -7.78 12.88 -2.41
C ILE A 233 -9.08 12.92 -1.60
N GLU A 234 -10.01 13.77 -1.99
CA GLU A 234 -11.37 13.70 -1.49
C GLU A 234 -12.10 12.50 -2.10
N LEU A 235 -12.94 11.85 -1.30
CA LEU A 235 -13.72 10.69 -1.75
C LEU A 235 -14.54 10.99 -3.01
N ALA A 236 -15.11 12.19 -3.07
CA ALA A 236 -15.86 12.66 -4.23
C ALA A 236 -15.00 12.73 -5.50
N ASN A 237 -13.71 13.02 -5.38
CA ASN A 237 -12.79 13.18 -6.50
C ASN A 237 -12.09 11.87 -6.91
N ALA A 238 -12.23 10.80 -6.12
CA ALA A 238 -11.53 9.53 -6.38
C ALA A 238 -11.89 8.95 -7.74
N SER A 239 -13.17 8.95 -8.10
CA SER A 239 -13.65 8.45 -9.39
C SER A 239 -13.13 9.30 -10.57
N ASP A 240 -13.12 10.63 -10.42
CA ASP A 240 -12.64 11.53 -11.47
C ASP A 240 -11.12 11.40 -11.65
N CYS A 241 -10.37 11.22 -10.56
CA CYS A 241 -8.94 10.96 -10.59
C CYS A 241 -8.65 9.61 -11.27
N GLU A 242 -9.40 8.56 -10.96
CA GLU A 242 -9.32 7.25 -11.60
C GLU A 242 -9.62 7.35 -13.11
N CYS A 243 -10.64 8.10 -13.50
CA CYS A 243 -10.96 8.35 -14.90
C CYS A 243 -9.86 9.13 -15.62
N ALA A 244 -9.23 10.10 -14.95
CA ALA A 244 -8.10 10.84 -15.51
C ALA A 244 -6.91 9.90 -15.73
N LEU A 245 -6.58 9.08 -14.73
CA LEU A 245 -5.50 8.09 -14.78
C LEU A 245 -5.72 7.08 -15.92
N ASN A 246 -6.94 6.56 -16.08
CA ASN A 246 -7.27 5.58 -17.12
C ASN A 246 -7.51 6.20 -18.51
N SER A 247 -7.47 7.52 -18.65
CA SER A 247 -7.75 8.17 -19.94
C SER A 247 -6.66 7.98 -20.98
N GLY A 248 -5.43 7.68 -20.58
CA GLY A 248 -4.24 7.66 -21.45
C GLY A 248 -3.86 9.02 -22.02
N ILE A 249 -4.49 10.13 -21.55
CA ILE A 249 -4.22 11.48 -22.03
C ILE A 249 -3.14 12.10 -21.16
N GLN A 250 -1.93 12.28 -21.71
CA GLN A 250 -0.75 12.80 -21.03
C GLN A 250 -1.04 14.07 -20.22
N GLU A 251 -1.74 15.04 -20.80
CA GLU A 251 -2.06 16.30 -20.11
C GLU A 251 -2.92 16.10 -18.86
N LYS A 252 -3.87 15.15 -18.88
CA LYS A 252 -4.68 14.80 -17.69
C LYS A 252 -3.84 14.12 -16.63
N MET A 253 -2.94 13.23 -17.04
CA MET A 253 -2.01 12.52 -16.16
C MET A 253 -1.09 13.51 -15.44
N GLN A 254 -0.54 14.48 -16.15
CA GLN A 254 0.29 15.55 -15.57
C GLN A 254 -0.46 16.49 -14.63
N THR A 255 -1.78 16.43 -14.55
CA THR A 255 -2.61 17.31 -13.71
C THR A 255 -3.32 16.61 -12.55
N LEU A 256 -2.90 15.40 -12.18
CA LEU A 256 -3.48 14.64 -11.06
C LEU A 256 -3.42 15.39 -9.71
N TYR A 257 -2.46 16.30 -9.54
CA TYR A 257 -2.38 17.19 -8.37
C TYR A 257 -3.67 17.99 -8.10
N LYS A 258 -4.52 18.20 -9.12
CA LYS A 258 -5.79 18.92 -9.00
C LYS A 258 -6.83 18.19 -8.14
N TYR A 259 -6.68 16.88 -7.97
CA TYR A 259 -7.61 16.04 -7.20
C TYR A 259 -7.23 15.93 -5.70
N CYS A 260 -6.11 16.50 -5.29
CA CYS A 260 -5.66 16.48 -3.91
C CYS A 260 -6.61 17.28 -3.00
N ASN A 261 -6.77 16.81 -1.76
CA ASN A 261 -7.59 17.46 -0.75
C ASN A 261 -6.85 18.52 0.09
N SER A 262 -5.56 18.72 -0.15
CA SER A 262 -4.75 19.73 0.54
C SER A 262 -3.74 20.38 -0.39
N GLY A 263 -3.39 21.63 -0.09
CA GLY A 263 -2.38 22.37 -0.84
C GLY A 263 -0.99 21.70 -0.77
N ASP A 264 -0.66 21.06 0.33
CA ASP A 264 0.58 20.34 0.54
C ASP A 264 0.67 19.09 -0.36
N ALA A 265 -0.39 18.29 -0.41
CA ALA A 265 -0.45 17.12 -1.28
C ALA A 265 -0.42 17.52 -2.77
N SER A 266 -1.14 18.58 -3.13
CA SER A 266 -1.10 19.12 -4.49
C SER A 266 0.30 19.61 -4.88
N ALA A 267 0.98 20.31 -3.97
CA ALA A 267 2.33 20.81 -4.22
C ALA A 267 3.35 19.69 -4.40
N ASP A 268 3.29 18.66 -3.54
CA ASP A 268 4.19 17.50 -3.62
C ASP A 268 3.94 16.68 -4.91
N THR A 269 2.67 16.45 -5.27
CA THR A 269 2.31 15.72 -6.50
C THR A 269 2.77 16.49 -7.75
N ALA A 270 2.48 17.78 -7.83
CA ALA A 270 2.89 18.62 -8.96
C ALA A 270 4.43 18.75 -9.06
N TYR A 271 5.11 18.85 -7.92
CA TYR A 271 6.58 18.86 -7.88
C TYR A 271 7.17 17.58 -8.44
N ALA A 272 6.70 16.43 -7.96
CA ALA A 272 7.22 15.13 -8.37
C ALA A 272 7.05 14.91 -9.88
N GLU A 273 5.86 15.18 -10.41
CA GLU A 273 5.57 15.11 -11.85
C GLU A 273 6.46 16.06 -12.65
N TYR A 274 6.56 17.31 -12.22
CA TYR A 274 7.33 18.33 -12.92
C TYR A 274 8.83 17.99 -13.03
N ILE A 275 9.42 17.51 -11.92
CA ILE A 275 10.83 17.12 -11.89
C ILE A 275 11.08 15.86 -12.72
N HIS A 276 10.15 14.89 -12.70
CA HIS A 276 10.25 13.71 -13.53
C HIS A 276 10.30 14.06 -15.03
N LEU A 277 9.37 14.86 -15.49
CA LEU A 277 9.33 15.30 -16.90
C LEU A 277 10.61 16.03 -17.31
N LEU A 278 11.15 16.92 -16.46
CA LEU A 278 12.41 17.57 -16.74
C LEU A 278 13.59 16.58 -16.84
N LYS A 279 13.61 15.54 -16.00
CA LYS A 279 14.67 14.52 -16.01
C LYS A 279 14.58 13.58 -17.21
N THR A 280 13.38 13.29 -17.68
CA THR A 280 13.15 12.46 -18.89
C THR A 280 13.29 13.26 -20.18
N GLY A 281 13.35 14.59 -20.09
CA GLY A 281 13.42 15.47 -21.26
C GLY A 281 12.07 15.77 -21.88
N GLU A 282 10.99 15.47 -21.17
CA GLU A 282 9.63 15.75 -21.59
C GLU A 282 9.18 17.17 -21.21
N GLU A 283 8.27 17.74 -22.00
CA GLU A 283 7.75 19.08 -21.75
C GLU A 283 6.54 19.02 -20.81
N PRO A 284 6.60 19.68 -19.62
CA PRO A 284 5.44 19.81 -18.76
C PRO A 284 4.31 20.58 -19.47
N CYS A 285 3.06 20.12 -19.32
CA CYS A 285 1.91 20.85 -19.85
C CYS A 285 1.80 22.26 -19.25
N GLU A 286 1.07 23.14 -19.93
CA GLU A 286 0.98 24.56 -19.54
C GLU A 286 0.38 24.73 -18.12
N ASP A 287 -0.61 23.94 -17.77
CA ASP A 287 -1.26 23.98 -16.46
C ASP A 287 -0.30 23.59 -15.33
N LEU A 288 0.45 22.50 -15.50
CA LEU A 288 1.46 22.04 -14.53
C LEU A 288 2.55 23.09 -14.37
N ARG A 289 3.07 23.63 -15.48
CA ARG A 289 4.11 24.68 -15.47
C ARG A 289 3.65 25.93 -14.72
N LYS A 290 2.44 26.41 -15.01
CA LYS A 290 1.84 27.57 -14.30
C LYS A 290 1.64 27.29 -12.83
N TYR A 291 1.16 26.10 -12.48
CA TYR A 291 0.93 25.72 -11.09
C TYR A 291 2.23 25.68 -10.30
N VAL A 292 3.25 24.95 -10.79
CA VAL A 292 4.55 24.80 -10.12
C VAL A 292 5.24 26.16 -9.95
N LYS A 293 5.19 27.03 -10.97
CA LYS A 293 5.72 28.39 -10.87
C LYS A 293 5.01 29.20 -9.78
N ARG A 294 3.69 29.15 -9.73
CA ARG A 294 2.90 29.85 -8.70
C ARG A 294 3.19 29.32 -7.29
N MET A 295 3.36 28.00 -7.16
CA MET A 295 3.56 27.32 -5.88
C MET A 295 5.05 27.18 -5.50
N SER A 296 5.97 27.75 -6.25
CA SER A 296 7.43 27.53 -6.09
C SER A 296 7.93 27.82 -4.67
N LYS A 297 7.45 28.91 -4.03
CA LYS A 297 7.79 29.21 -2.62
C LYS A 297 7.31 28.11 -1.67
N SER A 298 6.07 27.66 -1.81
CA SER A 298 5.48 26.63 -0.96
C SER A 298 6.18 25.28 -1.15
N ILE A 299 6.46 24.88 -2.39
CA ILE A 299 7.21 23.68 -2.73
C ILE A 299 8.60 23.71 -2.08
N THR A 300 9.36 24.80 -2.26
CA THR A 300 10.70 24.94 -1.68
C THR A 300 10.64 24.87 -0.13
N SER A 301 9.70 25.59 0.48
CA SER A 301 9.51 25.56 1.93
C SER A 301 9.21 24.15 2.45
N ARG A 302 8.38 23.40 1.73
CA ARG A 302 8.08 22.00 2.09
C ARG A 302 9.29 21.09 1.99
N LEU A 303 10.04 21.18 0.89
CA LEU A 303 11.26 20.40 0.72
C LEU A 303 12.24 20.65 1.87
N MET A 304 12.43 21.92 2.25
CA MET A 304 13.26 22.29 3.40
C MET A 304 12.75 21.71 4.72
N THR A 305 11.45 21.89 5.02
CA THR A 305 10.86 21.47 6.30
C THR A 305 10.76 19.95 6.45
N THR A 306 10.77 19.21 5.35
CA THR A 306 10.79 17.74 5.33
C THR A 306 12.20 17.15 5.25
N GLY A 307 13.25 17.99 5.26
CA GLY A 307 14.65 17.56 5.23
C GLY A 307 15.14 17.13 3.85
N ARG A 308 14.39 17.44 2.78
CA ARG A 308 14.72 17.11 1.39
C ARG A 308 15.60 18.19 0.77
N ASN A 309 16.72 18.50 1.43
CA ASN A 309 17.56 19.65 1.08
C ASN A 309 18.20 19.54 -0.32
N SER A 310 18.63 18.35 -0.75
CA SER A 310 19.17 18.16 -2.10
C SER A 310 18.14 18.49 -3.18
N GLU A 311 16.91 18.07 -2.98
CA GLU A 311 15.80 18.36 -3.91
C GLU A 311 15.40 19.84 -3.86
N ALA A 312 15.45 20.46 -2.68
CA ALA A 312 15.23 21.89 -2.54
C ALA A 312 16.29 22.70 -3.33
N ALA A 313 17.56 22.32 -3.23
CA ALA A 313 18.63 22.96 -3.98
C ALA A 313 18.46 22.81 -5.50
N GLU A 314 18.12 21.60 -5.99
CA GLU A 314 17.80 21.33 -7.39
C GLU A 314 16.64 22.22 -7.87
N PHE A 315 15.56 22.29 -7.09
CA PHE A 315 14.37 23.07 -7.45
C PHE A 315 14.63 24.58 -7.44
N ILE A 316 15.42 25.09 -6.48
CA ILE A 316 15.87 26.50 -6.45
C ILE A 316 16.65 26.82 -7.73
N GLY A 317 17.52 25.91 -8.17
CA GLY A 317 18.35 26.06 -9.39
C GLY A 317 17.53 26.21 -10.67
N LEU A 318 16.26 25.82 -10.70
CA LEU A 318 15.36 26.00 -11.85
C LEU A 318 14.97 27.50 -12.07
N GLY A 319 15.25 28.38 -11.10
CA GLY A 319 14.99 29.81 -11.22
C GLY A 319 13.50 30.18 -11.27
N LEU A 320 12.65 29.38 -10.67
CA LEU A 320 11.19 29.59 -10.64
C LEU A 320 10.73 30.53 -9.51
N LEU A 321 11.59 30.79 -8.53
CA LEU A 321 11.29 31.66 -7.38
C LEU A 321 11.26 33.13 -7.79
N THR A 322 10.31 33.87 -7.23
CA THR A 322 10.34 35.33 -7.32
C THR A 322 11.41 35.91 -6.36
N PRO A 323 11.97 37.10 -6.61
CA PRO A 323 12.93 37.74 -5.71
C PRO A 323 12.45 37.84 -4.25
N ALA A 324 11.17 38.18 -4.06
CA ALA A 324 10.56 38.25 -2.73
C ALA A 324 10.50 36.85 -2.07
N ALA A 325 10.09 35.82 -2.81
CA ALA A 325 10.06 34.45 -2.29
C ALA A 325 11.45 33.95 -1.92
N SER A 326 12.46 34.22 -2.75
CA SER A 326 13.86 33.85 -2.46
C SER A 326 14.38 34.50 -1.17
N LYS A 327 14.03 35.78 -0.93
CA LYS A 327 14.40 36.50 0.29
C LYS A 327 13.75 35.89 1.52
N ASP A 328 12.43 35.67 1.50
CA ASP A 328 11.70 35.08 2.63
C ASP A 328 12.22 33.68 2.97
N LEU A 329 12.49 32.85 1.94
CA LEU A 329 13.03 31.51 2.13
C LEU A 329 14.48 31.53 2.67
N TYR A 330 15.28 32.51 2.23
CA TYR A 330 16.64 32.71 2.75
C TYR A 330 16.62 33.05 4.24
N GLU A 331 15.78 34.00 4.67
CA GLU A 331 15.60 34.36 6.07
C GLU A 331 15.14 33.15 6.90
N ASN A 332 14.21 32.35 6.35
CA ASN A 332 13.76 31.11 6.99
C ASN A 332 14.89 30.08 7.12
N ALA A 333 15.70 29.88 6.06
CA ALA A 333 16.83 28.94 6.07
C ALA A 333 17.86 29.33 7.13
N VAL A 334 18.21 30.63 7.22
CA VAL A 334 19.15 31.15 8.23
C VAL A 334 18.60 30.94 9.64
N ASN A 335 17.33 31.28 9.88
CA ASN A 335 16.71 31.14 11.20
C ASN A 335 16.61 29.67 11.68
N ASN A 336 16.60 28.72 10.76
CA ASN A 336 16.57 27.28 11.05
C ASN A 336 17.95 26.60 10.88
N GLU A 337 19.02 27.38 10.81
CA GLU A 337 20.41 26.91 10.70
C GLU A 337 20.64 26.00 9.47
N ASN A 338 19.83 26.12 8.43
CA ASN A 338 19.97 25.39 7.17
C ASN A 338 20.92 26.14 6.23
N ASN A 339 22.20 26.11 6.57
CA ASN A 339 23.26 26.88 5.90
C ASN A 339 23.43 26.52 4.42
N ASP A 340 23.26 25.24 4.06
CA ASP A 340 23.41 24.78 2.68
C ASP A 340 22.34 25.41 1.78
N ILE A 341 21.07 25.38 2.19
CA ILE A 341 19.98 26.00 1.43
C ILE A 341 20.10 27.52 1.43
N ALA A 342 20.52 28.14 2.53
CA ALA A 342 20.79 29.57 2.56
C ALA A 342 21.84 29.98 1.52
N ALA A 343 22.89 29.21 1.33
CA ALA A 343 23.90 29.45 0.31
C ALA A 343 23.31 29.35 -1.11
N TYR A 344 22.50 28.35 -1.43
CA TYR A 344 21.83 28.23 -2.73
C TYR A 344 20.89 29.38 -3.02
N LEU A 345 20.09 29.81 -2.04
CA LEU A 345 19.16 30.93 -2.19
C LEU A 345 19.91 32.25 -2.37
N MET A 346 21.03 32.45 -1.67
CA MET A 346 21.87 33.63 -1.85
C MET A 346 22.46 33.67 -3.27
N GLU A 347 22.90 32.54 -3.81
CA GLU A 347 23.43 32.46 -5.17
C GLU A 347 22.35 32.79 -6.20
N GLU A 348 21.15 32.26 -6.06
CA GLU A 348 20.03 32.55 -6.94
C GLU A 348 19.61 34.02 -6.89
N MET A 349 19.60 34.63 -5.72
CA MET A 349 19.32 36.08 -5.60
C MET A 349 20.38 36.93 -6.32
N LYS A 350 21.66 36.54 -6.28
CA LYS A 350 22.74 37.21 -7.04
C LYS A 350 22.57 37.12 -8.54
N LYS A 351 22.13 35.96 -9.08
CA LYS A 351 21.83 35.78 -10.51
C LYS A 351 20.71 36.68 -10.97
N ASN A 352 19.66 36.85 -10.14
CA ASN A 352 18.51 37.69 -10.45
C ASN A 352 18.83 39.21 -10.47
N ILE A 353 19.82 39.65 -9.69
CA ILE A 353 20.31 41.05 -9.69
C ILE A 353 21.09 41.38 -10.98
N LYS A 354 21.74 40.39 -11.59
CA LYS A 354 22.56 40.59 -12.79
C LYS A 354 21.80 40.54 -14.11
N LYS A 355 20.51 40.21 -14.13
CA LYS A 355 19.66 40.31 -15.33
C LYS A 355 19.16 41.76 -15.47
N PRO A 356 19.67 42.57 -16.40
CA PRO A 356 19.10 43.91 -16.65
C PRO A 356 17.67 43.73 -17.10
N SER A 357 16.76 44.54 -16.54
CA SER A 357 15.40 44.65 -17.06
C SER A 357 15.46 45.16 -18.49
N MET A 358 15.42 44.28 -19.50
CA MET A 358 15.04 44.68 -20.82
C MET A 358 13.56 45.11 -20.78
N LYS A 359 13.32 46.39 -20.58
CA LYS A 359 12.08 47.02 -20.96
C LYS A 359 12.10 47.08 -22.50
N LEU A 360 11.27 46.30 -23.12
CA LEU A 360 10.72 46.55 -24.43
C LEU A 360 9.27 46.92 -24.28
#